data_2fea1314161e878cb50c033d5ee989e8
#
_entry.id   2fea1314161e878cb50c033d5ee989e8
#
_cell.length_a   1.000
_cell.length_b   1.000
_cell.length_c   1.000
_cell.angle_alpha   90.00
_cell.angle_beta   90.00
_cell.angle_gamma   90.00
#
_symmetry.space_group_name_H-M   'P 1'
#
loop_
_entity.id
_entity.type
_entity.pdbx_description
1 polymer ?
#
loop_
_entity_poly.entity_id
_entity_poly.type
_entity_poly.pdbx_seq_one_letter_code
_entity_poly.pdbx_strand_id
1 'polypeptide(L)'
;MKSFTLARWVTFGRGDSGDKIDFEIEVTDEQYEMLTKCAEEGMDFYDIPDEELISAACALGEELSKEELVESLDPDDLDEMEYYDYSVGFWSPDYE
;
A
#
# COMPACT_ATOMS: atom_id res chain seq x y z
N MET A 1 -20.11 -4.81 3.26
CA MET A 1 -18.66 -4.56 3.13
C MET A 1 -18.39 -3.08 3.04
N LYS A 2 -17.34 -2.65 3.69
CA LYS A 2 -16.93 -1.25 3.67
C LYS A 2 -15.57 -1.12 3.00
N SER A 3 -15.29 0.05 2.43
CA SER A 3 -13.98 0.35 1.87
C SER A 3 -13.15 1.10 2.90
N PHE A 4 -11.91 0.69 3.07
CA PHE A 4 -10.97 1.36 3.96
C PHE A 4 -9.78 1.85 3.15
N THR A 5 -9.41 3.12 3.32
CA THR A 5 -8.34 3.74 2.56
C THR A 5 -6.99 3.51 3.25
N LEU A 6 -6.07 2.97 2.49
CA LEU A 6 -4.68 2.75 2.93
C LEU A 6 -3.75 3.53 2.02
N ALA A 7 -2.51 3.63 2.42
CA ALA A 7 -1.48 4.27 1.60
C ALA A 7 -0.41 3.23 1.27
N ARG A 8 0.19 3.37 0.11
CA ARG A 8 1.37 2.60 -0.25
C ARG A 8 2.47 3.56 -0.67
N TRP A 9 3.68 3.27 -0.23
CA TRP A 9 4.87 4.00 -0.66
C TRP A 9 5.59 3.14 -1.67
N VAL A 10 5.89 3.72 -2.82
CA VAL A 10 6.49 2.99 -3.92
C VAL A 10 7.75 3.71 -4.38
N THR A 11 8.85 2.97 -4.48
CA THR A 11 10.09 3.47 -5.07
C THR A 11 10.44 2.58 -6.25
N PHE A 12 10.73 3.19 -7.39
CA PHE A 12 11.06 2.46 -8.61
C PHE A 12 12.54 2.65 -8.97
N GLY A 13 13.20 1.56 -9.34
CA GLY A 13 14.55 1.59 -9.86
C GLY A 13 15.59 2.01 -8.83
N ARG A 14 16.61 2.70 -9.31
CA ARG A 14 17.73 3.16 -8.47
C ARG A 14 17.50 4.54 -7.88
N GLY A 15 16.34 5.11 -8.17
CA GLY A 15 16.06 6.48 -7.80
C GLY A 15 15.64 6.63 -6.35
N ASP A 16 15.82 7.83 -5.86
CA ASP A 16 15.37 8.24 -4.55
C ASP A 16 13.92 8.74 -4.60
N SER A 17 13.27 8.63 -5.74
CA SER A 17 11.90 9.11 -5.90
C SER A 17 10.91 8.05 -5.42
N GLY A 18 10.28 8.35 -4.32
CA GLY A 18 9.17 7.54 -3.82
C GLY A 18 7.88 8.34 -3.93
N ASP A 19 6.82 7.66 -4.30
CA ASP A 19 5.49 8.25 -4.31
C ASP A 19 4.60 7.55 -3.30
N LYS A 20 3.80 8.36 -2.61
CA LYS A 20 2.77 7.84 -1.72
C LYS A 20 1.45 7.87 -2.47
N ILE A 21 0.83 6.72 -2.61
CA ILE A 21 -0.41 6.58 -3.37
C ILE A 21 -1.44 5.91 -2.48
N ASP A 22 -2.63 6.47 -2.43
CA ASP A 22 -3.72 5.87 -1.66
C ASP A 22 -4.43 4.78 -2.46
N PHE A 23 -4.97 3.80 -1.75
CA PHE A 23 -5.78 2.76 -2.34
C PHE A 23 -6.80 2.27 -1.33
N GLU A 24 -7.84 1.60 -1.80
CA GLU A 24 -8.92 1.12 -0.95
C GLU A 24 -8.97 -0.41 -0.94
N ILE A 25 -9.29 -0.95 0.25
CA ILE A 25 -9.55 -2.39 0.40
C ILE A 25 -10.97 -2.58 0.92
N GLU A 26 -11.56 -3.70 0.57
CA GLU A 26 -12.87 -4.07 1.10
C GLU A 26 -12.69 -4.83 2.42
N VAL A 27 -13.41 -4.40 3.43
CA VAL A 27 -13.31 -4.98 4.76
C VAL A 27 -14.71 -5.16 5.36
N THR A 28 -14.81 -6.01 6.36
CA THR A 28 -16.04 -6.15 7.13
C THR A 28 -16.19 -4.97 8.08
N ASP A 29 -17.40 -4.79 8.63
CA ASP A 29 -17.64 -3.72 9.59
C ASP A 29 -16.71 -3.84 10.82
N GLU A 30 -16.49 -5.05 11.28
CA GLU A 30 -15.58 -5.31 12.40
C GLU A 30 -14.14 -4.95 12.07
N GLN A 31 -13.69 -5.33 10.89
CA GLN A 31 -12.35 -4.99 10.42
C GLN A 31 -12.19 -3.49 10.25
N TYR A 32 -13.22 -2.82 9.75
CA TYR A 32 -13.21 -1.37 9.58
C TYR A 32 -13.03 -0.67 10.92
N GLU A 33 -13.78 -1.09 11.93
CA GLU A 33 -13.66 -0.51 13.28
C GLU A 33 -12.29 -0.76 13.88
N MET A 34 -11.77 -1.96 13.72
CA MET A 34 -10.43 -2.32 14.19
C MET A 34 -9.35 -1.47 13.53
N LEU A 35 -9.41 -1.33 12.20
CA LEU A 35 -8.45 -0.53 11.46
C LEU A 35 -8.50 0.94 11.85
N THR A 36 -9.72 1.49 11.98
CA THR A 36 -9.90 2.88 12.40
C THR A 36 -9.28 3.13 13.77
N LYS A 37 -9.50 2.22 14.70
CA LYS A 37 -8.97 2.33 16.05
C LYS A 37 -7.43 2.25 16.04
N CYS A 38 -6.87 1.30 15.31
CA CYS A 38 -5.43 1.15 15.20
C CYS A 38 -4.78 2.40 14.60
N ALA A 39 -5.41 2.97 13.57
CA ALA A 39 -4.93 4.19 12.94
C ALA A 39 -4.96 5.37 13.91
N GLU A 40 -6.02 5.49 14.71
CA GLU A 40 -6.14 6.56 15.71
C GLU A 40 -5.11 6.44 16.82
N GLU A 41 -4.72 5.21 17.16
CA GLU A 41 -3.69 4.94 18.17
C GLU A 41 -2.28 5.14 17.64
N GLY A 42 -2.12 5.39 16.34
CA GLY A 42 -0.81 5.55 15.73
C GLY A 42 -0.07 4.24 15.53
N MET A 43 -0.79 3.13 15.49
CA MET A 43 -0.22 1.80 15.29
C MET A 43 0.22 1.63 13.84
N ASP A 44 1.32 0.92 13.63
CA ASP A 44 1.76 0.56 12.30
C ASP A 44 0.80 -0.47 11.69
N PHE A 45 0.53 -0.35 10.40
CA PHE A 45 -0.36 -1.28 9.72
C PHE A 45 0.10 -2.73 9.87
N TYR A 46 1.42 -2.96 9.85
CA TYR A 46 1.97 -4.31 9.98
C TYR A 46 1.86 -4.88 11.40
N ASP A 47 1.47 -4.06 12.37
CA ASP A 47 1.31 -4.47 13.76
C ASP A 47 -0.13 -4.76 14.15
N ILE A 48 -1.09 -4.60 13.23
CA ILE A 48 -2.50 -4.90 13.52
C ILE A 48 -2.69 -6.39 13.80
N PRO A 49 -3.69 -6.77 14.59
CA PRO A 49 -3.85 -8.18 15.01
C PRO A 49 -4.42 -9.12 13.95
N ASP A 50 -4.63 -8.65 12.72
CA ASP A 50 -5.22 -9.44 11.63
C ASP A 50 -4.19 -9.66 10.52
N GLU A 51 -3.49 -10.79 10.58
CA GLU A 51 -2.46 -11.12 9.59
C GLU A 51 -3.03 -11.36 8.20
N GLU A 52 -4.23 -11.92 8.10
CA GLU A 52 -4.87 -12.15 6.80
C GLU A 52 -5.18 -10.84 6.10
N LEU A 53 -5.61 -9.85 6.86
CA LEU A 53 -5.90 -8.53 6.34
C LEU A 53 -4.62 -7.83 5.86
N ILE A 54 -3.54 -7.95 6.62
CA ILE A 54 -2.22 -7.44 6.23
C ILE A 54 -1.79 -8.07 4.91
N SER A 55 -1.89 -9.38 4.80
CA SER A 55 -1.50 -10.11 3.58
C SER A 55 -2.35 -9.69 2.39
N ALA A 56 -3.66 -9.55 2.57
CA ALA A 56 -4.56 -9.15 1.50
C ALA A 56 -4.25 -7.73 1.02
N ALA A 57 -4.04 -6.81 1.94
CA ALA A 57 -3.71 -5.42 1.61
C ALA A 57 -2.36 -5.32 0.91
N CYS A 58 -1.37 -6.06 1.38
CA CYS A 58 -0.04 -6.07 0.74
C CYS A 58 -0.10 -6.65 -0.66
N ALA A 59 -0.86 -7.72 -0.87
CA ALA A 59 -1.02 -8.32 -2.19
C ALA A 59 -1.68 -7.35 -3.16
N LEU A 60 -2.73 -6.68 -2.74
CA LEU A 60 -3.41 -5.68 -3.57
C LEU A 60 -2.49 -4.49 -3.88
N GLY A 61 -1.78 -3.99 -2.88
CA GLY A 61 -0.85 -2.89 -3.05
C GLY A 61 0.27 -3.25 -4.02
N GLU A 62 0.80 -4.45 -3.93
CA GLU A 62 1.82 -4.95 -4.86
C GLU A 62 1.31 -5.00 -6.29
N GLU A 63 0.11 -5.55 -6.48
CA GLU A 63 -0.51 -5.66 -7.80
C GLU A 63 -0.71 -4.28 -8.43
N LEU A 64 -1.26 -3.34 -7.68
CA LEU A 64 -1.48 -1.97 -8.16
C LEU A 64 -0.16 -1.27 -8.48
N SER A 65 0.85 -1.48 -7.67
CA SER A 65 2.18 -0.88 -7.89
C SER A 65 2.84 -1.43 -9.15
N LYS A 66 2.69 -2.73 -9.42
CA LYS A 66 3.20 -3.35 -10.64
C LYS A 66 2.50 -2.81 -11.88
N GLU A 67 1.19 -2.59 -11.81
CA GLU A 67 0.44 -2.02 -12.92
C GLU A 67 0.92 -0.61 -13.25
N GLU A 68 1.14 0.21 -12.23
CA GLU A 68 1.67 1.56 -12.42
C GLU A 68 3.08 1.54 -12.97
N LEU A 69 3.90 0.60 -12.52
CA LEU A 69 5.26 0.42 -13.02
C LEU A 69 5.26 0.12 -14.52
N VAL A 70 4.38 -0.79 -14.94
CA VAL A 70 4.26 -1.16 -16.35
C VAL A 70 3.81 0.03 -17.19
N GLU A 71 2.89 0.84 -16.69
CA GLU A 71 2.41 2.03 -17.41
C GLU A 71 3.48 3.12 -17.50
N SER A 72 4.34 3.22 -16.49
CA SER A 72 5.33 4.29 -16.39
C SER A 72 6.62 4.02 -17.15
N LEU A 73 6.90 2.78 -17.49
CA LEU A 73 8.18 2.37 -18.07
C LEU A 73 8.01 1.70 -19.43
N ASP A 74 9.02 1.89 -20.27
CA ASP A 74 9.10 1.14 -21.52
C ASP A 74 9.39 -0.33 -21.23
N PRO A 75 8.94 -1.26 -22.12
CA PRO A 75 9.20 -2.68 -21.92
C PRO A 75 10.69 -3.04 -21.78
N ASP A 76 11.56 -2.29 -22.42
CA ASP A 76 13.00 -2.50 -22.34
C ASP A 76 13.54 -2.11 -20.95
N ASP A 77 12.97 -1.08 -20.34
CA ASP A 77 13.36 -0.65 -19.00
C ASP A 77 12.86 -1.60 -17.92
N LEU A 78 11.74 -2.28 -18.17
CA LEU A 78 11.20 -3.25 -17.21
C LEU A 78 12.15 -4.43 -16.99
N ASP A 79 12.85 -4.86 -18.05
CA ASP A 79 13.81 -5.95 -17.95
C ASP A 79 15.06 -5.55 -17.16
N GLU A 80 15.37 -4.25 -17.13
CA GLU A 80 16.51 -3.71 -16.40
C GLU A 80 16.20 -3.37 -14.95
N MET A 81 14.90 -3.31 -14.59
CA MET A 81 14.51 -3.03 -13.22
C MET A 81 14.68 -4.27 -12.36
N GLU A 82 15.77 -4.33 -11.64
CA GLU A 82 16.09 -5.44 -10.78
C GLU A 82 15.27 -5.44 -9.49
N TYR A 83 14.77 -4.28 -9.08
CA TYR A 83 13.90 -4.22 -7.89
C TYR A 83 13.10 -2.91 -7.88
N TYR A 84 11.94 -3.01 -7.27
CA TYR A 84 11.24 -1.86 -6.74
C TYR A 84 10.85 -2.21 -5.31
N ASP A 85 10.71 -1.19 -4.49
CA ASP A 85 10.34 -1.38 -3.10
C ASP A 85 8.98 -0.74 -2.87
N TYR A 86 8.16 -1.38 -2.03
CA TYR A 86 6.89 -0.79 -1.63
C TYR A 86 6.59 -1.16 -0.17
N SER A 87 5.82 -0.31 0.46
CA SER A 87 5.30 -0.58 1.79
C SER A 87 3.87 -0.06 1.89
N VAL A 88 3.09 -0.67 2.77
CA VAL A 88 1.69 -0.32 2.98
C VAL A 88 1.55 0.23 4.39
N GLY A 89 0.72 1.26 4.54
CA GLY A 89 0.45 1.83 5.85
C GLY A 89 -0.91 2.53 5.85
N PHE A 90 -1.27 3.07 7.00
CA PHE A 90 -2.50 3.83 7.13
C PHE A 90 -2.38 5.16 6.39
N TRP A 91 -3.43 5.48 5.65
CA TRP A 91 -3.50 6.78 5.01
C TRP A 91 -3.78 7.86 6.06
N SER A 92 -3.11 9.01 5.92
CA SER A 92 -3.36 10.15 6.79
C SER A 92 -3.26 11.44 5.99
N PRO A 93 -4.17 12.40 6.21
CA PRO A 93 -4.08 13.69 5.54
C PRO A 93 -2.84 14.49 5.92
N ASP A 94 -2.18 14.12 7.01
CA ASP A 94 -0.96 14.79 7.46
C ASP A 94 0.29 14.37 6.69
N TYR A 95 0.16 13.42 5.77
CA TYR A 95 1.26 12.91 4.96
C TYR A 95 1.44 13.67 3.64
N GLU A 96 1.11 14.87 3.57
CA GLU A 96 1.35 15.66 2.36
C GLU A 96 2.73 16.27 2.32
#